data_bb4d1ac854170178ecefcddc01c7a0e9
#
_entry.id   bb4d1ac854170178ecefcddc01c7a0e9
#
_cell.length_a   1.000
_cell.length_b   1.000
_cell.length_c   1.000
_cell.angle_alpha   90.00
_cell.angle_beta   90.00
_cell.angle_gamma   90.00
#
_symmetry.space_group_name_H-M   'P 1'
#
loop_
_entity.id
_entity.type
_entity.pdbx_description
1 polymer ?
#
loop_
_entity_poly.entity_id
_entity_poly.type
_entity_poly.pdbx_seq_one_letter_code
_entity_poly.pdbx_strand_id
1 'polypeptide(L)'
;LTRSEGMKLLLTSAGVNNQSIHNALVGMLDKPIADSNALCIPTAMYGHPWVGPGVKTWEFISGKSENPMVDLGWKSVGVLELTALPSISREHWEPLVRETDVLLVSGGDALFLYHWMRQSGLAELLPSLKAVYVGMSAGSMVMAPKIGEYFVGWTSPTGGDETLGLVDFAIFPHLDHVMLPHNTMAAAESWVAEIQGPAYAIDDQTAIKVIDGVVEVVSEGNWRYFAL
;
A
#
# COMPACT_ATOMS: atom_id res chain seq x y z
N LEU A 1 17.97 0.50 -4.97
CA LEU A 1 17.03 1.57 -4.69
C LEU A 1 17.54 2.30 -3.46
N THR A 2 17.75 3.62 -3.57
CA THR A 2 18.08 4.49 -2.43
C THR A 2 16.85 4.57 -1.53
N ARG A 3 17.07 4.51 -0.21
CA ARG A 3 16.05 4.64 0.84
C ARG A 3 15.15 5.85 0.60
N SER A 4 13.95 5.80 1.18
CA SER A 4 12.82 6.74 1.09
C SER A 4 13.10 8.21 1.49
N GLU A 5 14.29 8.73 1.29
CA GLU A 5 14.57 10.16 1.47
C GLU A 5 13.70 10.96 0.48
N GLY A 6 12.82 11.81 1.00
CA GLY A 6 11.88 12.63 0.24
C GLY A 6 10.52 11.98 -0.03
N MET A 7 10.29 10.71 0.35
CA MET A 7 8.98 10.07 0.18
C MET A 7 8.04 10.35 1.36
N LYS A 8 6.75 10.49 1.04
CA LYS A 8 5.64 10.57 2.00
C LYS A 8 4.78 9.31 1.84
N LEU A 9 4.83 8.39 2.82
CA LEU A 9 4.08 7.13 2.80
C LEU A 9 3.08 7.07 3.96
N LEU A 10 1.84 6.69 3.66
CA LEU A 10 0.82 6.33 4.64
C LEU A 10 0.41 4.87 4.38
N LEU A 11 0.97 3.96 5.17
CA LEU A 11 0.85 2.52 4.98
C LEU A 11 -0.23 1.99 5.93
N THR A 12 -1.45 1.84 5.41
CA THR A 12 -2.62 1.43 6.18
C THR A 12 -2.86 -0.07 6.11
N SER A 13 -3.51 -0.63 7.13
CA SER A 13 -4.06 -1.98 7.04
C SER A 13 -5.31 -2.02 6.15
N ALA A 14 -6.28 -1.15 6.39
CA ALA A 14 -7.59 -1.18 5.76
C ALA A 14 -8.07 0.19 5.24
N GLY A 15 -7.19 1.02 4.68
CA GLY A 15 -7.55 2.33 4.16
C GLY A 15 -7.64 3.41 5.23
N VAL A 16 -8.28 4.53 4.87
CA VAL A 16 -8.41 5.74 5.72
C VAL A 16 -9.74 5.69 6.47
N ASN A 17 -9.87 4.77 7.41
CA ASN A 17 -11.14 4.40 8.02
C ASN A 17 -11.41 4.98 9.41
N ASN A 18 -10.50 5.82 9.94
CA ASN A 18 -10.72 6.57 11.19
C ASN A 18 -10.15 7.98 11.11
N GLN A 19 -10.49 8.78 12.12
CA GLN A 19 -10.16 10.21 12.14
C GLN A 19 -8.66 10.46 12.26
N SER A 20 -7.95 9.66 13.02
CA SER A 20 -6.49 9.80 13.21
C SER A 20 -5.73 9.55 11.91
N ILE A 21 -6.08 8.48 11.16
CA ILE A 21 -5.49 8.19 9.85
C ILE A 21 -5.85 9.29 8.84
N HIS A 22 -7.11 9.76 8.85
CA HIS A 22 -7.54 10.86 8.00
C HIS A 22 -6.74 12.14 8.28
N ASN A 23 -6.57 12.51 9.55
CA ASN A 23 -5.80 13.68 9.95
C ASN A 23 -4.32 13.56 9.55
N ALA A 24 -3.75 12.35 9.65
CA ALA A 24 -2.39 12.08 9.19
C ALA A 24 -2.27 12.32 7.68
N LEU A 25 -3.21 11.81 6.88
CA LEU A 25 -3.24 12.06 5.43
C LEU A 25 -3.33 13.55 5.12
N VAL A 26 -4.26 14.27 5.73
CA VAL A 26 -4.42 15.73 5.54
C VAL A 26 -3.13 16.47 5.88
N GLY A 27 -2.47 16.09 6.98
CA GLY A 27 -1.19 16.69 7.39
C GLY A 27 0.00 16.39 6.46
N MET A 28 -0.11 15.38 5.60
CA MET A 28 0.92 15.04 4.61
C MET A 28 0.69 15.75 3.26
N LEU A 29 -0.52 16.22 2.99
CA LEU A 29 -0.88 16.97 1.79
C LEU A 29 -0.49 18.43 1.92
N ASP A 30 -0.04 19.02 0.81
CA ASP A 30 0.31 20.44 0.76
C ASP A 30 -0.92 21.35 0.50
N LYS A 31 -2.10 20.73 0.29
CA LYS A 31 -3.39 21.38 0.01
C LYS A 31 -4.56 20.51 0.47
N PRO A 32 -5.78 21.05 0.55
CA PRO A 32 -6.96 20.26 0.94
C PRO A 32 -7.21 19.06 0.02
N ILE A 33 -7.82 17.98 0.54
CA ILE A 33 -8.22 16.80 -0.24
C ILE A 33 -9.06 17.21 -1.45
N ALA A 34 -10.02 18.14 -1.27
CA ALA A 34 -10.89 18.64 -2.33
C ALA A 34 -10.17 19.39 -3.48
N ASP A 35 -8.92 19.79 -3.26
CA ASP A 35 -8.07 20.44 -4.25
C ASP A 35 -6.98 19.50 -4.80
N SER A 36 -6.88 18.27 -4.27
CA SER A 36 -5.86 17.29 -4.60
C SER A 36 -6.34 16.30 -5.66
N ASN A 37 -5.48 16.03 -6.64
CA ASN A 37 -5.71 15.00 -7.66
C ASN A 37 -5.12 13.67 -7.18
N ALA A 38 -5.87 12.58 -7.33
CA ALA A 38 -5.43 11.24 -6.97
C ALA A 38 -5.40 10.31 -8.18
N LEU A 39 -4.48 9.34 -8.16
CA LEU A 39 -4.48 8.18 -9.03
C LEU A 39 -4.69 6.93 -8.19
N CYS A 40 -5.71 6.13 -8.47
CA CYS A 40 -5.90 4.86 -7.82
C CYS A 40 -5.27 3.72 -8.63
N ILE A 41 -4.60 2.81 -7.92
CA ILE A 41 -3.89 1.66 -8.48
C ILE A 41 -4.55 0.38 -7.95
N PRO A 42 -5.45 -0.25 -8.73
CA PRO A 42 -6.18 -1.45 -8.31
C PRO A 42 -5.40 -2.76 -8.57
N THR A 43 -4.21 -2.69 -9.13
CA THR A 43 -3.47 -3.81 -9.72
C THR A 43 -3.33 -5.02 -8.78
N ALA A 44 -3.06 -4.80 -7.48
CA ALA A 44 -2.92 -5.91 -6.51
C ALA A 44 -4.13 -6.84 -6.46
N MET A 45 -5.34 -6.32 -6.71
CA MET A 45 -6.58 -7.08 -6.67
C MET A 45 -6.64 -8.18 -7.73
N TYR A 46 -6.01 -7.97 -8.88
CA TYR A 46 -6.01 -8.94 -9.98
C TYR A 46 -5.23 -10.21 -9.66
N GLY A 47 -4.22 -10.14 -8.82
CA GLY A 47 -3.42 -11.29 -8.37
C GLY A 47 -4.03 -12.07 -7.21
N HIS A 48 -5.03 -11.51 -6.53
CA HIS A 48 -5.61 -12.15 -5.36
C HIS A 48 -6.60 -13.25 -5.74
N PRO A 49 -6.48 -14.48 -5.20
CA PRO A 49 -7.25 -15.63 -5.67
C PRO A 49 -8.78 -15.51 -5.47
N TRP A 50 -9.22 -14.68 -4.52
CA TRP A 50 -10.65 -14.52 -4.21
C TRP A 50 -11.21 -13.14 -4.58
N VAL A 51 -10.35 -12.16 -4.79
CA VAL A 51 -10.76 -10.80 -5.14
C VAL A 51 -10.84 -10.66 -6.65
N GLY A 52 -9.74 -10.83 -7.34
CA GLY A 52 -9.64 -10.78 -8.81
C GLY A 52 -10.21 -9.52 -9.45
N PRO A 53 -10.19 -9.44 -10.78
CA PRO A 53 -10.93 -8.41 -11.51
C PRO A 53 -12.45 -8.67 -11.39
N GLY A 54 -13.21 -7.63 -11.10
CA GLY A 54 -14.67 -7.74 -10.99
C GLY A 54 -15.25 -6.77 -9.98
N VAL A 55 -16.23 -7.22 -9.20
CA VAL A 55 -17.01 -6.36 -8.30
C VAL A 55 -16.14 -5.62 -7.28
N LYS A 56 -15.21 -6.31 -6.62
CA LYS A 56 -14.36 -5.70 -5.60
C LYS A 56 -13.40 -4.65 -6.18
N THR A 57 -12.85 -4.89 -7.35
CA THR A 57 -12.04 -3.91 -8.07
C THR A 57 -12.89 -2.70 -8.48
N TRP A 58 -14.11 -2.94 -8.97
CA TRP A 58 -15.04 -1.86 -9.28
C TRP A 58 -15.44 -1.05 -8.03
N GLU A 59 -15.73 -1.71 -6.92
CA GLU A 59 -16.03 -1.03 -5.65
C GLU A 59 -14.88 -0.10 -5.23
N PHE A 60 -13.64 -0.57 -5.34
CA PHE A 60 -12.46 0.24 -5.03
C PHE A 60 -12.34 1.47 -5.94
N ILE A 61 -12.32 1.29 -7.26
CA ILE A 61 -12.11 2.41 -8.20
C ILE A 61 -13.29 3.38 -8.27
N SER A 62 -14.49 2.93 -7.88
CA SER A 62 -15.70 3.77 -7.88
C SER A 62 -15.98 4.45 -6.53
N GLY A 63 -15.12 4.23 -5.51
CA GLY A 63 -15.31 4.77 -4.17
C GLY A 63 -16.49 4.14 -3.41
N LYS A 64 -16.82 2.89 -3.71
CA LYS A 64 -17.87 2.11 -3.03
C LYS A 64 -17.33 1.00 -2.15
N SER A 65 -16.01 0.97 -1.97
CA SER A 65 -15.37 0.04 -1.04
C SER A 65 -15.72 0.38 0.40
N GLU A 66 -15.85 -0.65 1.25
CA GLU A 66 -15.97 -0.48 2.70
C GLU A 66 -14.71 0.15 3.33
N ASN A 67 -13.58 0.09 2.61
CA ASN A 67 -12.32 0.66 3.04
C ASN A 67 -12.09 2.00 2.32
N PRO A 68 -12.30 3.15 2.99
CA PRO A 68 -12.26 4.46 2.36
C PRO A 68 -10.86 4.81 1.84
N MET A 69 -10.78 5.14 0.57
CA MET A 69 -9.58 5.69 -0.09
C MET A 69 -9.98 6.61 -1.25
N VAL A 70 -10.74 6.08 -2.21
CA VAL A 70 -11.15 6.80 -3.42
C VAL A 70 -12.29 7.79 -3.16
N ASP A 71 -13.10 7.54 -2.15
CA ASP A 71 -14.30 8.31 -1.76
C ASP A 71 -14.05 9.43 -0.73
N LEU A 72 -12.80 9.83 -0.53
CA LEU A 72 -12.46 10.87 0.47
C LEU A 72 -12.76 12.31 0.02
N GLY A 73 -13.34 12.50 -1.18
CA GLY A 73 -13.69 13.82 -1.70
C GLY A 73 -12.55 14.49 -2.48
N TRP A 74 -11.72 13.74 -3.18
CA TRP A 74 -10.67 14.24 -4.04
C TRP A 74 -11.21 15.15 -5.15
N LYS A 75 -10.43 16.13 -5.59
CA LYS A 75 -10.74 16.97 -6.76
C LYS A 75 -10.96 16.13 -8.02
N SER A 76 -10.11 15.14 -8.22
CA SER A 76 -10.24 14.14 -9.28
C SER A 76 -9.62 12.82 -8.86
N VAL A 77 -10.13 11.72 -9.42
CA VAL A 77 -9.54 10.39 -9.27
C VAL A 77 -9.38 9.79 -10.67
N GLY A 78 -8.13 9.50 -11.03
CA GLY A 78 -7.81 8.69 -12.20
C GLY A 78 -7.52 7.25 -11.81
N VAL A 79 -7.53 6.34 -12.79
CA VAL A 79 -7.14 4.94 -12.62
C VAL A 79 -5.81 4.69 -13.32
N LEU A 80 -4.84 4.17 -12.59
CA LEU A 80 -3.54 3.75 -13.13
C LEU A 80 -3.42 2.23 -12.99
N GLU A 81 -3.77 1.51 -14.06
CA GLU A 81 -3.66 0.04 -14.11
C GLU A 81 -2.28 -0.36 -14.61
N LEU A 82 -1.44 -0.88 -13.71
CA LEU A 82 -0.03 -1.14 -14.00
C LEU A 82 0.18 -2.23 -15.05
N THR A 83 -0.74 -3.18 -15.17
CA THR A 83 -0.65 -4.26 -16.15
C THR A 83 -0.77 -3.76 -17.59
N ALA A 84 -1.40 -2.61 -17.81
CA ALA A 84 -1.55 -1.99 -19.12
C ALA A 84 -0.32 -1.14 -19.53
N LEU A 85 0.42 -0.59 -18.57
CA LEU A 85 1.48 0.37 -18.82
C LEU A 85 2.62 -0.13 -19.73
N PRO A 86 3.06 -1.40 -19.69
CA PRO A 86 4.08 -1.88 -20.61
C PRO A 86 3.70 -1.80 -22.09
N SER A 87 2.41 -1.70 -22.41
CA SER A 87 1.90 -1.53 -23.79
C SER A 87 1.67 -0.07 -24.18
N ILE A 88 1.92 0.87 -23.25
CA ILE A 88 1.68 2.31 -23.44
C ILE A 88 3.02 3.04 -23.34
N SER A 89 3.28 3.95 -24.29
CA SER A 89 4.51 4.77 -24.23
C SER A 89 4.57 5.55 -22.93
N ARG A 90 5.73 5.49 -22.27
CA ARG A 90 5.99 6.09 -20.95
C ARG A 90 5.70 7.60 -20.92
N GLU A 91 5.95 8.30 -22.02
CA GLU A 91 5.65 9.73 -22.17
C GLU A 91 4.16 10.09 -22.02
N HIS A 92 3.24 9.10 -22.19
CA HIS A 92 1.80 9.32 -22.04
C HIS A 92 1.28 9.16 -20.62
N TRP A 93 1.97 8.42 -19.77
CA TRP A 93 1.50 8.16 -18.40
C TRP A 93 2.42 8.71 -17.30
N GLU A 94 3.74 8.78 -17.52
CA GLU A 94 4.67 9.27 -16.50
C GLU A 94 4.38 10.71 -16.05
N PRO A 95 4.07 11.68 -16.94
CA PRO A 95 3.69 13.02 -16.51
C PRO A 95 2.49 13.04 -15.57
N LEU A 96 1.47 12.21 -15.81
CA LEU A 96 0.28 12.11 -14.95
C LEU A 96 0.66 11.63 -13.53
N VAL A 97 1.57 10.66 -13.44
CA VAL A 97 2.07 10.16 -12.15
C VAL A 97 2.90 11.22 -11.41
N ARG A 98 3.72 11.97 -12.12
CA ARG A 98 4.56 13.04 -11.53
C ARG A 98 3.76 14.27 -11.07
N GLU A 99 2.62 14.53 -11.72
CA GLU A 99 1.75 15.68 -11.43
C GLU A 99 0.65 15.36 -10.42
N THR A 100 0.42 14.07 -10.11
CA THR A 100 -0.59 13.70 -9.12
C THR A 100 -0.15 14.09 -7.70
N ASP A 101 -1.12 14.40 -6.85
CA ASP A 101 -0.87 14.71 -5.44
C ASP A 101 -0.83 13.45 -4.57
N VAL A 102 -1.56 12.40 -4.99
CA VAL A 102 -1.71 11.17 -4.22
C VAL A 102 -1.77 9.94 -5.11
N LEU A 103 -1.10 8.87 -4.69
CA LEU A 103 -1.27 7.52 -5.20
C LEU A 103 -2.06 6.70 -4.18
N LEU A 104 -3.21 6.17 -4.56
CA LEU A 104 -4.07 5.33 -3.74
C LEU A 104 -3.92 3.87 -4.18
N VAL A 105 -3.22 3.05 -3.43
CA VAL A 105 -2.84 1.69 -3.85
C VAL A 105 -3.62 0.64 -3.07
N SER A 106 -4.40 -0.15 -3.80
CA SER A 106 -5.31 -1.14 -3.22
C SER A 106 -4.61 -2.30 -2.50
N GLY A 107 -5.38 -3.00 -1.67
CA GLY A 107 -5.06 -4.35 -1.21
C GLY A 107 -5.18 -5.39 -2.33
N GLY A 108 -4.86 -6.63 -2.00
CA GLY A 108 -4.85 -7.77 -2.91
C GLY A 108 -3.62 -8.64 -2.71
N ASP A 109 -2.90 -8.96 -3.78
CA ASP A 109 -1.65 -9.73 -3.71
C ASP A 109 -0.43 -8.81 -3.85
N ALA A 110 0.44 -8.82 -2.84
CA ALA A 110 1.60 -7.93 -2.76
C ALA A 110 2.70 -8.30 -3.77
N LEU A 111 2.91 -9.58 -4.07
CA LEU A 111 3.91 -10.02 -5.04
C LEU A 111 3.47 -9.75 -6.47
N PHE A 112 2.18 -9.91 -6.76
CA PHE A 112 1.62 -9.51 -8.05
C PHE A 112 1.76 -8.00 -8.26
N LEU A 113 1.46 -7.20 -7.22
CA LEU A 113 1.65 -5.75 -7.26
C LEU A 113 3.11 -5.39 -7.48
N TYR A 114 4.03 -6.00 -6.71
CA TYR A 114 5.48 -5.81 -6.86
C TYR A 114 5.95 -6.10 -8.29
N HIS A 115 5.54 -7.25 -8.84
CA HIS A 115 5.88 -7.63 -10.21
C HIS A 115 5.48 -6.53 -11.21
N TRP A 116 4.23 -6.04 -11.14
CA TRP A 116 3.75 -5.04 -12.07
C TRP A 116 4.29 -3.63 -11.79
N MET A 117 4.59 -3.28 -10.56
CA MET A 117 5.35 -2.04 -10.28
C MET A 117 6.72 -2.04 -10.95
N ARG A 118 7.39 -3.20 -10.98
CA ARG A 118 8.67 -3.37 -11.67
C ARG A 118 8.51 -3.37 -13.19
N GLN A 119 7.57 -4.15 -13.71
CA GLN A 119 7.35 -4.30 -15.15
C GLN A 119 6.87 -3.00 -15.83
N SER A 120 6.07 -2.21 -15.12
CA SER A 120 5.58 -0.92 -15.62
C SER A 120 6.63 0.20 -15.56
N GLY A 121 7.67 0.05 -14.74
CA GLY A 121 8.64 1.11 -14.44
C GLY A 121 8.18 2.07 -13.35
N LEU A 122 7.04 1.83 -12.69
CA LEU A 122 6.58 2.68 -11.57
C LEU A 122 7.54 2.58 -10.39
N ALA A 123 8.07 1.39 -10.10
CA ALA A 123 9.00 1.18 -8.98
C ALA A 123 10.21 2.13 -9.01
N GLU A 124 10.74 2.41 -10.20
CA GLU A 124 11.87 3.31 -10.39
C GLU A 124 11.49 4.79 -10.19
N LEU A 125 10.22 5.13 -10.40
CA LEU A 125 9.73 6.51 -10.21
C LEU A 125 9.43 6.85 -8.76
N LEU A 126 8.93 5.89 -7.99
CA LEU A 126 8.44 6.11 -6.62
C LEU A 126 9.37 6.97 -5.76
N PRO A 127 10.70 6.71 -5.68
CA PRO A 127 11.58 7.51 -4.84
C PRO A 127 11.73 8.98 -5.25
N SER A 128 11.35 9.32 -6.48
CA SER A 128 11.44 10.68 -7.03
C SER A 128 10.12 11.44 -7.00
N LEU A 129 9.02 10.79 -6.60
CA LEU A 129 7.70 11.41 -6.58
C LEU A 129 7.51 12.29 -5.35
N LYS A 130 6.81 13.41 -5.56
CA LYS A 130 6.36 14.29 -4.48
C LYS A 130 5.00 13.87 -3.91
N ALA A 131 4.29 13.01 -4.63
CA ALA A 131 2.98 12.52 -4.25
C ALA A 131 3.01 11.78 -2.90
N VAL A 132 1.94 11.89 -2.15
CA VAL A 132 1.71 11.03 -0.98
C VAL A 132 1.30 9.65 -1.48
N TYR A 133 2.03 8.62 -1.09
CA TYR A 133 1.65 7.23 -1.33
C TYR A 133 0.77 6.73 -0.19
N VAL A 134 -0.45 6.33 -0.48
CA VAL A 134 -1.36 5.71 0.47
C VAL A 134 -1.55 4.25 0.07
N GLY A 135 -1.00 3.34 0.85
CA GLY A 135 -1.17 1.90 0.66
C GLY A 135 -2.26 1.33 1.56
N MET A 136 -2.93 0.28 1.09
CA MET A 136 -3.85 -0.53 1.87
C MET A 136 -3.42 -2.00 1.78
N SER A 137 -3.21 -2.68 2.93
CA SER A 137 -2.86 -4.11 2.97
C SER A 137 -1.68 -4.44 2.05
N ALA A 138 -1.88 -5.18 0.96
CA ALA A 138 -0.86 -5.47 -0.05
C ALA A 138 -0.17 -4.21 -0.58
N GLY A 139 -0.91 -3.11 -0.77
CA GLY A 139 -0.38 -1.81 -1.17
C GLY A 139 0.56 -1.20 -0.14
N SER A 140 0.44 -1.57 1.14
CA SER A 140 1.38 -1.21 2.20
C SER A 140 2.55 -2.18 2.27
N MET A 141 2.26 -3.49 2.21
CA MET A 141 3.26 -4.55 2.33
C MET A 141 4.32 -4.49 1.23
N VAL A 142 3.94 -4.07 0.01
CA VAL A 142 4.85 -3.98 -1.14
C VAL A 142 6.02 -3.01 -0.91
N MET A 143 5.89 -2.07 0.04
CA MET A 143 6.96 -1.12 0.40
C MET A 143 8.06 -1.76 1.26
N ALA A 144 7.77 -2.87 1.94
CA ALA A 144 8.69 -3.63 2.78
C ALA A 144 9.82 -4.28 1.99
N PRO A 145 10.88 -4.80 2.66
CA PRO A 145 11.90 -5.62 2.00
C PRO A 145 11.35 -6.97 1.54
N LYS A 146 10.42 -7.55 2.30
CA LYS A 146 9.77 -8.83 2.02
C LYS A 146 8.45 -8.96 2.79
N ILE A 147 7.61 -9.90 2.39
CA ILE A 147 6.30 -10.12 3.02
C ILE A 147 6.23 -11.37 3.90
N GLY A 148 7.18 -12.30 3.78
CA GLY A 148 7.15 -13.60 4.45
C GLY A 148 6.26 -14.63 3.75
N GLU A 149 6.61 -15.90 3.90
CA GLU A 149 5.90 -17.03 3.27
C GLU A 149 4.41 -17.08 3.65
N TYR A 150 4.06 -16.59 4.84
CA TYR A 150 2.67 -16.53 5.32
C TYR A 150 1.73 -15.76 4.37
N PHE A 151 2.24 -14.75 3.69
CA PHE A 151 1.46 -13.89 2.79
C PHE A 151 1.69 -14.17 1.31
N VAL A 152 2.46 -15.20 0.95
CA VAL A 152 2.69 -15.57 -0.45
C VAL A 152 1.42 -16.23 -1.00
N GLY A 153 0.74 -15.52 -1.89
CA GLY A 153 -0.44 -16.01 -2.61
C GLY A 153 -0.12 -16.27 -4.08
N TRP A 154 0.21 -15.23 -4.81
CA TRP A 154 0.65 -15.36 -6.19
C TRP A 154 2.13 -15.73 -6.28
N THR A 155 2.45 -16.69 -7.13
CA THR A 155 3.86 -17.11 -7.32
C THR A 155 4.54 -16.21 -8.33
N SER A 156 5.54 -15.47 -7.89
CA SER A 156 6.38 -14.64 -8.75
C SER A 156 7.17 -15.50 -9.75
N PRO A 157 7.39 -15.04 -11.01
CA PRO A 157 8.27 -15.71 -11.96
C PRO A 157 9.70 -15.94 -11.46
N THR A 158 10.17 -15.13 -10.51
CA THR A 158 11.49 -15.23 -9.88
C THR A 158 11.49 -16.04 -8.58
N GLY A 159 10.30 -16.43 -8.09
CA GLY A 159 10.13 -17.02 -6.76
C GLY A 159 10.33 -16.00 -5.63
N GLY A 160 10.33 -16.49 -4.38
CA GLY A 160 10.61 -15.66 -3.19
C GLY A 160 9.44 -14.79 -2.73
N ASP A 161 9.70 -14.04 -1.67
CA ASP A 161 8.75 -13.16 -0.98
C ASP A 161 9.23 -11.70 -0.92
N GLU A 162 10.26 -11.36 -1.69
CA GLU A 162 10.88 -10.04 -1.75
C GLU A 162 9.98 -9.01 -2.43
N THR A 163 10.04 -7.77 -1.93
CA THR A 163 9.30 -6.63 -2.45
C THR A 163 10.20 -5.39 -2.63
N LEU A 164 9.68 -4.17 -2.64
CA LEU A 164 10.41 -2.97 -3.06
C LEU A 164 11.55 -2.55 -2.12
N GLY A 165 11.44 -2.84 -0.81
CA GLY A 165 12.46 -2.45 0.18
C GLY A 165 12.63 -0.93 0.31
N LEU A 166 11.54 -0.17 0.17
CA LEU A 166 11.53 1.28 0.33
C LEU A 166 11.43 1.71 1.80
N VAL A 167 11.02 0.81 2.68
CA VAL A 167 11.09 0.95 4.14
C VAL A 167 11.92 -0.19 4.72
N ASP A 168 12.43 -0.02 5.95
CA ASP A 168 13.32 -1.00 6.62
C ASP A 168 12.57 -2.00 7.52
N PHE A 169 11.26 -2.10 7.38
CA PHE A 169 10.40 -2.95 8.21
C PHE A 169 9.38 -3.70 7.36
N ALA A 170 8.92 -4.83 7.87
CA ALA A 170 7.81 -5.59 7.29
C ALA A 170 6.48 -5.26 7.99
N ILE A 171 5.36 -5.56 7.34
CA ILE A 171 4.01 -5.27 7.85
C ILE A 171 3.16 -6.54 7.84
N PHE A 172 2.58 -6.88 8.99
CA PHE A 172 1.52 -7.87 9.16
C PHE A 172 0.19 -7.12 9.29
N PRO A 173 -0.61 -7.00 8.23
CA PRO A 173 -1.86 -6.28 8.25
C PRO A 173 -3.01 -7.14 8.82
N HIS A 174 -4.16 -6.50 9.05
CA HIS A 174 -5.41 -7.17 9.45
C HIS A 174 -5.28 -8.00 10.73
N LEU A 175 -4.48 -7.51 11.69
CA LEU A 175 -4.34 -8.15 12.99
C LEU A 175 -5.72 -8.28 13.65
N ASP A 176 -6.04 -9.50 14.14
CA ASP A 176 -7.28 -9.84 14.85
C ASP A 176 -8.58 -9.49 14.07
N HIS A 177 -8.52 -9.46 12.73
CA HIS A 177 -9.69 -9.18 11.90
C HIS A 177 -10.68 -10.36 11.90
N VAL A 178 -11.97 -10.07 12.13
CA VAL A 178 -13.03 -11.08 12.30
C VAL A 178 -13.12 -12.06 11.12
N MET A 179 -12.96 -11.58 9.89
CA MET A 179 -13.01 -12.41 8.68
C MET A 179 -11.71 -13.13 8.37
N LEU A 180 -10.63 -12.85 9.11
CA LEU A 180 -9.31 -13.45 8.97
C LEU A 180 -8.87 -14.06 10.31
N PRO A 181 -9.55 -15.11 10.79
CA PRO A 181 -9.36 -15.64 12.15
C PRO A 181 -7.95 -16.19 12.43
N HIS A 182 -7.15 -16.37 11.39
CA HIS A 182 -5.75 -16.80 11.50
C HIS A 182 -4.78 -15.63 11.69
N ASN A 183 -5.17 -14.38 11.42
CA ASN A 183 -4.34 -13.20 11.58
C ASN A 183 -4.26 -12.74 13.04
N THR A 184 -3.84 -13.63 13.93
CA THR A 184 -3.72 -13.36 15.36
C THR A 184 -2.34 -12.80 15.73
N MET A 185 -2.22 -12.24 16.94
CA MET A 185 -0.91 -11.83 17.48
C MET A 185 0.09 -13.00 17.52
N ALA A 186 -0.35 -14.21 17.86
CA ALA A 186 0.51 -15.40 17.86
C ALA A 186 1.00 -15.75 16.43
N ALA A 187 0.15 -15.58 15.42
CA ALA A 187 0.55 -15.74 14.03
C ALA A 187 1.58 -14.67 13.61
N ALA A 188 1.38 -13.42 14.01
CA ALA A 188 2.33 -12.34 13.77
C ALA A 188 3.70 -12.60 14.43
N GLU A 189 3.72 -13.10 15.66
CA GLU A 189 4.96 -13.50 16.37
C GLU A 189 5.71 -14.63 15.63
N SER A 190 4.98 -15.62 15.12
CA SER A 190 5.57 -16.69 14.31
C SER A 190 6.11 -16.18 12.97
N TRP A 191 5.35 -15.33 12.30
CA TRP A 191 5.75 -14.71 11.04
C TRP A 191 7.00 -13.82 11.19
N VAL A 192 7.10 -13.03 12.27
CA VAL A 192 8.27 -12.18 12.54
C VAL A 192 9.55 -13.01 12.70
N ALA A 193 9.46 -14.21 13.28
CA ALA A 193 10.61 -15.11 13.40
C ALA A 193 11.17 -15.52 12.01
N GLU A 194 10.32 -15.59 10.99
CA GLU A 194 10.72 -15.86 9.59
C GLU A 194 11.27 -14.59 8.91
N ILE A 195 10.69 -13.44 9.21
CA ILE A 195 11.09 -12.15 8.63
C ILE A 195 12.54 -11.81 9.01
N GLN A 196 12.95 -12.09 10.24
CA GLN A 196 14.30 -11.79 10.75
C GLN A 196 14.68 -10.30 10.58
N GLY A 197 13.75 -9.40 10.84
CA GLY A 197 13.91 -7.97 10.72
C GLY A 197 12.84 -7.20 11.48
N PRO A 198 12.97 -5.86 11.57
CA PRO A 198 11.96 -5.03 12.20
C PRO A 198 10.60 -5.24 11.52
N ALA A 199 9.52 -5.29 12.28
CA ALA A 199 8.20 -5.50 11.74
C ALA A 199 7.11 -4.85 12.60
N TYR A 200 5.98 -4.55 11.97
CA TYR A 200 4.77 -4.08 12.63
C TYR A 200 3.63 -5.04 12.35
N ALA A 201 2.94 -5.50 13.39
CA ALA A 201 1.61 -6.07 13.27
C ALA A 201 0.60 -4.98 13.55
N ILE A 202 -0.34 -4.76 12.64
CA ILE A 202 -1.30 -3.66 12.69
C ILE A 202 -2.72 -4.15 12.40
N ASP A 203 -3.67 -3.70 13.21
CA ASP A 203 -5.09 -3.93 12.97
C ASP A 203 -5.65 -2.93 11.94
N ASP A 204 -6.92 -3.08 11.60
CA ASP A 204 -7.57 -2.24 10.58
C ASP A 204 -7.80 -0.78 11.00
N GLN A 205 -7.53 -0.42 12.26
CA GLN A 205 -7.57 0.95 12.76
C GLN A 205 -6.19 1.61 12.82
N THR A 206 -5.18 1.00 12.19
CA THR A 206 -3.79 1.43 12.29
C THR A 206 -3.15 1.68 10.93
N ALA A 207 -2.34 2.72 10.86
CA ALA A 207 -1.46 3.05 9.74
C ALA A 207 -0.05 3.37 10.23
N ILE A 208 0.93 3.20 9.35
CA ILE A 208 2.31 3.63 9.57
C ILE A 208 2.59 4.79 8.62
N LYS A 209 2.85 5.96 9.20
CA LYS A 209 3.25 7.17 8.47
C LYS A 209 4.77 7.22 8.38
N VAL A 210 5.30 7.44 7.18
CA VAL A 210 6.73 7.63 6.94
C VAL A 210 6.93 8.92 6.16
N ILE A 211 7.72 9.84 6.70
CA ILE A 211 8.12 11.08 6.04
C ILE A 211 9.64 11.20 6.17
N ASP A 212 10.34 11.28 5.07
CA ASP A 212 11.81 11.40 5.04
C ASP A 212 12.53 10.34 5.89
N GLY A 213 12.00 9.11 5.90
CA GLY A 213 12.51 8.00 6.69
C GLY A 213 12.11 8.00 8.17
N VAL A 214 11.42 9.04 8.64
CA VAL A 214 10.89 9.09 10.02
C VAL A 214 9.58 8.33 10.09
N VAL A 215 9.53 7.32 10.96
CA VAL A 215 8.38 6.41 11.12
C VAL A 215 7.55 6.83 12.34
N GLU A 216 6.25 6.94 12.15
CA GLU A 216 5.25 7.21 13.19
C GLU A 216 4.05 6.26 13.02
N VAL A 217 3.62 5.62 14.10
CA VAL A 217 2.37 4.83 14.10
C VAL A 217 1.20 5.74 14.40
N VAL A 218 0.17 5.69 13.55
CA VAL A 218 -1.09 6.41 13.69
C VAL A 218 -2.20 5.38 13.90
N SER A 219 -2.83 5.37 15.07
CA SER A 219 -3.76 4.29 15.42
C SER A 219 -4.85 4.75 16.36
N GLU A 220 -6.06 4.19 16.15
CA GLU A 220 -7.18 4.16 17.10
C GLU A 220 -7.48 2.73 17.57
N GLY A 221 -6.59 1.78 17.24
CA GLY A 221 -6.75 0.36 17.53
C GLY A 221 -5.50 -0.27 18.15
N ASN A 222 -5.22 -1.50 17.75
CA ASN A 222 -4.15 -2.32 18.31
C ASN A 222 -3.03 -2.56 17.30
N TRP A 223 -1.82 -2.45 17.78
CA TRP A 223 -0.63 -2.72 16.98
C TRP A 223 0.54 -3.14 17.87
N ARG A 224 1.54 -3.75 17.25
CA ARG A 224 2.78 -4.11 17.93
C ARG A 224 3.98 -3.93 17.02
N TYR A 225 5.03 -3.33 17.53
CA TYR A 225 6.35 -3.29 16.92
C TYR A 225 7.21 -4.43 17.42
N PHE A 226 7.89 -5.11 16.51
CA PHE A 226 8.91 -6.12 16.79
C PHE A 226 10.26 -5.56 16.37
N ALA A 227 11.12 -5.31 17.35
CA ALA A 227 12.53 -5.02 17.11
C ALA A 227 13.27 -6.29 16.69
N LEU A 228 14.45 -6.15 16.09
CA LEU A 228 15.38 -7.26 15.84
C LEU A 228 15.85 -7.87 17.15
#